data_f01eedcb5d25f2538e22d3437cfb2a01
#
_entry.id   f01eedcb5d25f2538e22d3437cfb2a01
#
_cell.length_a   1.000
_cell.length_b   1.000
_cell.length_c   1.000
_cell.angle_alpha   90.00
_cell.angle_beta   90.00
_cell.angle_gamma   90.00
#
_symmetry.space_group_name_H-M   'P 1'
#
loop_
_entity.id
_entity.type
_entity.pdbx_description
1 polymer ?
#
loop_
_entity_poly.entity_id
_entity_poly.type
_entity_poly.pdbx_seq_one_letter_code
_entity_poly.pdbx_strand_id
1 'polypeptide(L)'
;MSTVRLQAVTTDAKNEIPMQPASLDIWDKKYRLKTKQGAPLDADIDGTYKRVAKALAEAEPTVELQQYWMERFTWALRRGAIPAGRITSNAGAQEHKPATSTINCTVSGTITDSMDGILDKVHEAGLTLKAGCGIGYEFSTLRPRGAFVAGAGAYTSGPMSFMDIYDKMCFTVSSAGGRRGAQMGTFDVSHPDVKDFIRAK
;
A
#
# COMPACT_ATOMS: atom_id res chain seq x y z
N MET A 1 -4.24 -29.37 -21.13
CA MET A 1 -3.66 -28.04 -21.34
C MET A 1 -4.61 -27.26 -22.24
N SER A 2 -5.31 -26.28 -21.68
CA SER A 2 -6.29 -25.47 -22.45
C SER A 2 -5.51 -24.42 -23.23
N THR A 3 -5.52 -24.51 -24.55
CA THR A 3 -4.92 -23.52 -25.45
C THR A 3 -5.76 -22.25 -25.40
N VAL A 4 -5.30 -21.23 -24.68
CA VAL A 4 -5.93 -19.91 -24.72
C VAL A 4 -5.72 -19.34 -26.12
N ARG A 5 -6.78 -19.26 -26.93
CA ARG A 5 -6.76 -18.55 -28.21
C ARG A 5 -6.64 -17.04 -27.92
N LEU A 6 -5.47 -16.50 -28.23
CA LEU A 6 -5.22 -15.05 -28.15
C LEU A 6 -5.96 -14.36 -29.32
N GLN A 7 -7.02 -13.61 -29.01
CA GLN A 7 -7.67 -12.74 -30.00
C GLN A 7 -7.04 -11.35 -29.93
N ALA A 8 -6.65 -10.81 -31.07
CA ALA A 8 -6.16 -9.44 -31.17
C ALA A 8 -7.21 -8.45 -30.66
N VAL A 9 -6.80 -7.56 -29.77
CA VAL A 9 -7.65 -6.44 -29.33
C VAL A 9 -7.41 -5.31 -30.33
N THR A 10 -8.43 -4.99 -31.14
CA THR A 10 -8.40 -3.79 -31.98
C THR A 10 -8.39 -2.58 -31.06
N THR A 11 -7.28 -1.87 -31.04
CA THR A 11 -7.12 -0.60 -30.30
C THR A 11 -7.83 0.51 -31.06
N ASP A 12 -9.14 0.66 -30.84
CA ASP A 12 -9.85 1.84 -31.29
C ASP A 12 -9.39 3.05 -30.47
N ALA A 13 -8.61 3.92 -31.07
CA ALA A 13 -8.08 5.16 -30.47
C ALA A 13 -9.17 6.16 -30.03
N LYS A 14 -10.43 5.89 -30.34
CA LYS A 14 -11.56 6.83 -30.14
C LYS A 14 -12.27 6.74 -28.79
N ASN A 15 -11.85 5.88 -27.86
CA ASN A 15 -12.51 5.67 -26.57
C ASN A 15 -11.64 6.03 -25.35
N GLU A 16 -10.79 7.03 -25.46
CA GLU A 16 -10.08 7.57 -24.30
C GLU A 16 -11.05 8.40 -23.44
N ILE A 17 -11.09 8.13 -22.13
CA ILE A 17 -11.86 8.94 -21.19
C ILE A 17 -11.14 10.28 -21.01
N PRO A 18 -11.78 11.41 -21.35
CA PRO A 18 -11.16 12.72 -21.21
C PRO A 18 -10.89 13.02 -19.72
N MET A 19 -9.67 13.41 -19.41
CA MET A 19 -9.27 13.78 -18.06
C MET A 19 -9.69 15.21 -17.75
N GLN A 20 -10.28 15.42 -16.56
CA GLN A 20 -10.55 16.77 -16.06
C GLN A 20 -9.25 17.51 -15.73
N PRO A 21 -9.22 18.85 -15.81
CA PRO A 21 -8.03 19.64 -15.47
C PRO A 21 -7.46 19.35 -14.08
N ALA A 22 -8.32 19.17 -13.07
CA ALA A 22 -7.92 18.79 -11.71
C ALA A 22 -7.25 17.42 -11.66
N SER A 23 -7.70 16.45 -12.46
CA SER A 23 -7.11 15.12 -12.55
C SER A 23 -5.72 15.17 -13.19
N LEU A 24 -5.54 15.98 -14.23
CA LEU A 24 -4.24 16.18 -14.87
C LEU A 24 -3.24 16.85 -13.93
N ASP A 25 -3.67 17.84 -13.15
CA ASP A 25 -2.83 18.51 -12.14
C ASP A 25 -2.37 17.53 -11.06
N ILE A 26 -3.28 16.71 -10.54
CA ILE A 26 -2.96 15.68 -9.55
C ILE A 26 -2.03 14.60 -10.14
N TRP A 27 -2.30 14.19 -11.38
CA TRP A 27 -1.43 13.25 -12.08
C TRP A 27 -0.02 13.80 -12.22
N ASP A 28 0.16 15.01 -12.72
CA ASP A 28 1.48 15.61 -12.91
C ASP A 28 2.24 15.76 -11.59
N LYS A 29 1.55 16.16 -10.51
CA LYS A 29 2.17 16.40 -9.20
C LYS A 29 2.51 15.12 -8.44
N LYS A 30 1.71 14.03 -8.57
CA LYS A 30 1.80 12.85 -7.70
C LYS A 30 2.15 11.55 -8.40
N TYR A 31 1.75 11.37 -9.65
CA TYR A 31 1.81 10.07 -10.34
C TYR A 31 2.77 10.04 -11.51
N ARG A 32 2.98 11.16 -12.17
CA ARG A 32 3.92 11.30 -13.28
C ARG A 32 5.34 10.96 -12.83
N LEU A 33 6.00 10.01 -13.48
CA LEU A 33 7.38 9.69 -13.17
C LEU A 33 8.30 10.82 -13.63
N LYS A 34 9.15 11.28 -12.72
CA LYS A 34 10.13 12.36 -12.94
C LYS A 34 11.50 11.93 -12.44
N THR A 35 12.55 12.47 -13.00
CA THR A 35 13.92 12.33 -12.50
C THR A 35 14.06 12.99 -11.12
N LYS A 36 15.19 12.76 -10.44
CA LYS A 36 15.52 13.48 -9.19
C LYS A 36 15.57 15.01 -9.35
N GLN A 37 15.88 15.47 -10.56
CA GLN A 37 15.93 16.90 -10.93
C GLN A 37 14.56 17.45 -11.36
N GLY A 38 13.52 16.64 -11.35
CA GLY A 38 12.15 17.03 -11.70
C GLY A 38 11.80 16.96 -13.19
N ALA A 39 12.74 16.51 -14.05
CA ALA A 39 12.42 16.35 -15.47
C ALA A 39 11.44 15.17 -15.69
N PRO A 40 10.38 15.34 -16.49
CA PRO A 40 9.40 14.29 -16.71
C PRO A 40 9.99 13.13 -17.52
N LEU A 41 9.75 11.90 -17.06
CA LEU A 41 10.06 10.65 -17.75
C LEU A 41 8.80 10.11 -18.46
N ASP A 42 7.64 10.19 -17.81
CA ASP A 42 6.37 10.00 -18.49
C ASP A 42 6.05 11.27 -19.28
N ALA A 43 6.04 11.22 -20.61
CA ALA A 43 5.76 12.37 -21.46
C ALA A 43 4.35 12.95 -21.21
N ASP A 44 3.38 12.04 -21.10
CA ASP A 44 1.97 12.29 -20.86
C ASP A 44 1.36 11.17 -20.02
N ILE A 45 0.03 11.18 -19.83
CA ILE A 45 -0.66 10.15 -19.07
C ILE A 45 -0.62 8.78 -19.75
N ASP A 46 -0.59 8.75 -21.08
CA ASP A 46 -0.45 7.51 -21.86
C ASP A 46 0.94 6.88 -21.63
N GLY A 47 1.97 7.69 -21.47
CA GLY A 47 3.31 7.26 -21.04
C GLY A 47 3.26 6.56 -19.67
N THR A 48 2.51 7.11 -18.71
CA THR A 48 2.26 6.47 -17.41
C THR A 48 1.56 5.12 -17.60
N TYR A 49 0.50 5.06 -18.42
CA TYR A 49 -0.23 3.81 -18.69
C TYR A 49 0.66 2.73 -19.28
N LYS A 50 1.47 3.08 -20.27
CA LYS A 50 2.43 2.14 -20.92
C LYS A 50 3.48 1.64 -19.94
N ARG A 51 4.06 2.52 -19.11
CA ARG A 51 5.03 2.14 -18.08
C ARG A 51 4.43 1.14 -17.08
N VAL A 52 3.25 1.45 -16.56
CA VAL A 52 2.55 0.57 -15.60
C VAL A 52 2.17 -0.77 -16.25
N ALA A 53 1.58 -0.74 -17.45
CA ALA A 53 1.20 -1.93 -18.18
C ALA A 53 2.39 -2.84 -18.47
N LYS A 54 3.52 -2.27 -18.90
CA LYS A 54 4.78 -2.99 -19.13
C LYS A 54 5.25 -3.68 -17.84
N ALA A 55 5.36 -2.94 -16.75
CA ALA A 55 5.85 -3.47 -15.49
C ALA A 55 4.96 -4.60 -14.92
N LEU A 56 3.65 -4.52 -15.11
CA LEU A 56 2.74 -5.60 -14.71
C LEU A 56 2.86 -6.83 -15.62
N ALA A 57 3.05 -6.62 -16.91
CA ALA A 57 3.20 -7.69 -17.88
C ALA A 57 4.53 -8.44 -17.75
N GLU A 58 5.57 -7.82 -17.19
CA GLU A 58 6.88 -8.46 -16.94
C GLU A 58 6.81 -9.69 -16.00
N ALA A 59 5.70 -9.86 -15.27
CA ALA A 59 5.44 -11.07 -14.48
C ALA A 59 5.15 -12.31 -15.35
N GLU A 60 4.82 -12.14 -16.62
CA GLU A 60 4.53 -13.23 -17.52
C GLU A 60 5.80 -13.97 -17.98
N PRO A 61 5.73 -15.30 -18.16
CA PRO A 61 6.93 -16.12 -18.37
C PRO A 61 7.55 -16.01 -19.77
N THR A 62 6.85 -15.50 -20.78
CA THR A 62 7.36 -15.37 -22.14
C THR A 62 7.16 -13.98 -22.72
N VAL A 63 8.03 -13.59 -23.65
CA VAL A 63 7.97 -12.28 -24.31
C VAL A 63 6.64 -12.07 -25.04
N GLU A 64 6.09 -13.11 -25.65
CA GLU A 64 4.81 -13.06 -26.36
C GLU A 64 3.66 -12.79 -25.40
N LEU A 65 3.66 -13.43 -24.21
CA LEU A 65 2.68 -13.18 -23.17
C LEU A 65 2.85 -11.80 -22.56
N GLN A 66 4.09 -11.35 -22.35
CA GLN A 66 4.38 -9.99 -21.86
C GLN A 66 3.83 -8.95 -22.82
N GLN A 67 4.08 -9.09 -24.13
CA GLN A 67 3.54 -8.17 -25.13
C GLN A 67 2.01 -8.19 -25.15
N TYR A 68 1.41 -9.38 -25.15
CA TYR A 68 -0.04 -9.56 -25.15
C TYR A 68 -0.71 -8.90 -23.95
N TRP A 69 -0.19 -9.10 -22.73
CA TRP A 69 -0.76 -8.51 -21.53
C TRP A 69 -0.48 -7.01 -21.42
N MET A 70 0.69 -6.55 -21.86
CA MET A 70 0.99 -5.12 -21.92
C MET A 70 -0.03 -4.35 -22.76
N GLU A 71 -0.41 -4.88 -23.92
CA GLU A 71 -1.41 -4.28 -24.78
C GLU A 71 -2.79 -4.24 -24.11
N ARG A 72 -3.20 -5.35 -23.46
CA ARG A 72 -4.48 -5.45 -22.75
C ARG A 72 -4.54 -4.54 -21.52
N PHE A 73 -3.49 -4.48 -20.74
CA PHE A 73 -3.42 -3.57 -19.60
C PHE A 73 -3.45 -2.10 -20.06
N THR A 74 -2.71 -1.75 -21.10
CA THR A 74 -2.76 -0.41 -21.69
C THR A 74 -4.17 -0.06 -22.18
N TRP A 75 -4.83 -1.01 -22.86
CA TRP A 75 -6.21 -0.85 -23.31
C TRP A 75 -7.17 -0.62 -22.13
N ALA A 76 -7.05 -1.39 -21.05
CA ALA A 76 -7.91 -1.25 -19.87
C ALA A 76 -7.68 0.08 -19.16
N LEU A 77 -6.42 0.52 -18.99
CA LEU A 77 -6.06 1.79 -18.35
C LEU A 77 -6.64 2.99 -19.11
N ARG A 78 -6.54 2.98 -20.44
CA ARG A 78 -7.15 4.01 -21.31
C ARG A 78 -8.68 4.08 -21.19
N ARG A 79 -9.32 2.98 -20.78
CA ARG A 79 -10.78 2.87 -20.58
C ARG A 79 -11.21 3.04 -19.13
N GLY A 80 -10.36 3.58 -18.27
CA GLY A 80 -10.71 3.97 -16.92
C GLY A 80 -10.51 2.89 -15.86
N ALA A 81 -9.80 1.81 -16.14
CA ALA A 81 -9.27 0.95 -15.10
C ALA A 81 -8.20 1.72 -14.34
N ILE A 82 -8.44 2.05 -13.07
CA ILE A 82 -7.55 2.85 -12.25
C ILE A 82 -6.92 1.95 -11.19
N PRO A 83 -5.63 1.60 -11.30
CA PRO A 83 -4.93 0.87 -10.26
C PRO A 83 -4.77 1.71 -8.99
N ALA A 84 -4.46 1.05 -7.88
CA ALA A 84 -4.12 1.76 -6.65
C ALA A 84 -2.97 2.75 -6.89
N GLY A 85 -3.00 3.89 -6.17
CA GLY A 85 -2.06 4.99 -6.40
C GLY A 85 -0.59 4.59 -6.33
N ARG A 86 -0.24 3.58 -5.51
CA ARG A 86 1.13 3.06 -5.44
C ARG A 86 1.55 2.29 -6.69
N ILE A 87 0.65 1.58 -7.31
CA ILE A 87 0.91 0.92 -8.60
C ILE A 87 1.12 1.97 -9.67
N THR A 88 0.21 2.94 -9.77
CA THR A 88 0.31 4.04 -10.77
C THR A 88 1.61 4.83 -10.64
N SER A 89 2.05 5.14 -9.42
CA SER A 89 3.25 5.97 -9.19
C SER A 89 4.56 5.19 -9.24
N ASN A 90 4.56 3.89 -8.92
CA ASN A 90 5.80 3.16 -8.64
C ASN A 90 6.06 1.95 -9.56
N ALA A 91 5.02 1.36 -10.19
CA ALA A 91 5.26 0.25 -11.12
C ALA A 91 6.11 0.72 -12.31
N GLY A 92 7.20 0.01 -12.59
CA GLY A 92 8.16 0.39 -13.62
C GLY A 92 9.01 1.62 -13.31
N ALA A 93 9.08 2.02 -12.03
CA ALA A 93 9.83 3.20 -11.60
C ALA A 93 11.09 2.86 -10.78
N GLN A 94 11.48 1.59 -10.69
CA GLN A 94 12.51 1.09 -9.77
C GLN A 94 13.87 1.73 -9.99
N GLU A 95 14.25 2.05 -11.24
CA GLU A 95 15.51 2.73 -11.55
C GLU A 95 15.59 4.14 -10.92
N HIS A 96 14.43 4.80 -10.77
CA HIS A 96 14.33 6.16 -10.25
C HIS A 96 13.86 6.22 -8.80
N LYS A 97 13.15 5.18 -8.36
CA LYS A 97 12.55 5.05 -7.03
C LYS A 97 12.80 3.65 -6.43
N PRO A 98 14.06 3.25 -6.18
CA PRO A 98 14.39 1.86 -5.82
C PRO A 98 13.81 1.40 -4.47
N ALA A 99 13.55 2.32 -3.56
CA ALA A 99 13.08 2.03 -2.20
C ALA A 99 11.56 2.12 -2.03
N THR A 100 10.78 2.22 -3.12
CA THR A 100 9.32 2.36 -3.03
C THR A 100 8.61 1.04 -3.32
N SER A 101 7.53 0.79 -2.56
CA SER A 101 6.65 -0.36 -2.75
C SER A 101 5.51 -0.04 -3.74
N THR A 102 5.05 -1.06 -4.47
CA THR A 102 3.79 -1.03 -5.22
C THR A 102 2.60 -1.45 -4.35
N ILE A 103 2.85 -1.98 -3.14
CA ILE A 103 1.80 -2.37 -2.18
C ILE A 103 1.22 -1.11 -1.56
N ASN A 104 -0.10 -0.96 -1.62
CA ASN A 104 -0.79 0.21 -1.08
C ASN A 104 -1.08 0.07 0.42
N CYS A 105 -1.59 -1.07 0.83
CA CYS A 105 -1.90 -1.41 2.22
C CYS A 105 -1.67 -2.90 2.47
N THR A 106 -1.37 -3.25 3.72
CA THR A 106 -1.18 -4.63 4.17
C THR A 106 -1.79 -4.83 5.56
N VAL A 107 -1.82 -6.07 6.01
CA VAL A 107 -2.24 -6.45 7.36
C VAL A 107 -1.06 -7.13 8.04
N SER A 108 -0.77 -6.72 9.27
CA SER A 108 0.23 -7.39 10.12
C SER A 108 -0.26 -8.78 10.54
N GLY A 109 0.67 -9.66 10.84
CA GLY A 109 0.34 -10.91 11.53
C GLY A 109 -0.13 -10.68 12.97
N THR A 110 -0.55 -11.75 13.64
CA THR A 110 -1.00 -11.72 15.03
C THR A 110 0.05 -11.11 15.95
N ILE A 111 -0.37 -10.19 16.81
CA ILE A 111 0.48 -9.64 17.87
C ILE A 111 0.49 -10.64 19.02
N THR A 112 1.64 -11.24 19.30
CA THR A 112 1.79 -12.13 20.47
C THR A 112 1.68 -11.29 21.75
N ASP A 113 0.94 -11.82 22.75
CA ASP A 113 0.74 -11.15 24.05
C ASP A 113 2.01 -11.24 24.93
N SER A 114 3.07 -10.57 24.44
CA SER A 114 4.37 -10.43 25.11
C SER A 114 5.01 -9.11 24.65
N MET A 115 5.94 -8.59 25.45
CA MET A 115 6.65 -7.38 25.09
C MET A 115 7.42 -7.54 23.77
N ASP A 116 8.10 -8.69 23.59
CA ASP A 116 8.82 -8.97 22.35
C ASP A 116 7.88 -9.00 21.15
N GLY A 117 6.74 -9.71 21.24
CA GLY A 117 5.75 -9.77 20.16
C GLY A 117 5.15 -8.42 19.81
N ILE A 118 4.89 -7.57 20.80
CA ILE A 118 4.39 -6.20 20.59
C ILE A 118 5.46 -5.35 19.86
N LEU A 119 6.71 -5.39 20.34
CA LEU A 119 7.80 -4.59 19.76
C LEU A 119 8.23 -5.09 18.38
N ASP A 120 8.20 -6.39 18.12
CA ASP A 120 8.43 -6.96 16.79
C ASP A 120 7.41 -6.41 15.78
N LYS A 121 6.14 -6.31 16.16
CA LYS A 121 5.10 -5.74 15.30
C LYS A 121 5.20 -4.22 15.15
N VAL A 122 5.69 -3.50 16.14
CA VAL A 122 6.07 -2.07 15.99
C VAL A 122 7.20 -1.92 14.98
N HIS A 123 8.22 -2.77 15.02
CA HIS A 123 9.32 -2.76 14.08
C HIS A 123 8.85 -3.05 12.64
N GLU A 124 8.06 -4.14 12.43
CA GLU A 124 7.43 -4.45 11.15
C GLU A 124 6.64 -3.26 10.61
N ALA A 125 5.83 -2.64 11.47
CA ALA A 125 5.03 -1.48 11.14
C ALA A 125 5.88 -0.28 10.69
N GLY A 126 6.95 0.02 11.42
CA GLY A 126 7.85 1.13 11.09
C GLY A 126 8.49 0.98 9.71
N LEU A 127 8.95 -0.22 9.37
CA LEU A 127 9.52 -0.51 8.06
C LEU A 127 8.46 -0.43 6.94
N THR A 128 7.27 -0.95 7.20
CA THR A 128 6.13 -0.92 6.26
C THR A 128 5.70 0.51 5.96
N LEU A 129 5.53 1.33 6.99
CA LEU A 129 5.17 2.75 6.86
C LEU A 129 6.27 3.55 6.15
N LYS A 130 7.56 3.29 6.46
CA LYS A 130 8.69 3.89 5.76
C LYS A 130 8.65 3.59 4.26
N ALA A 131 8.30 2.37 3.86
CA ALA A 131 8.10 2.00 2.45
C ALA A 131 6.86 2.67 1.81
N GLY A 132 6.06 3.38 2.60
CA GLY A 132 4.86 4.10 2.16
C GLY A 132 3.61 3.24 2.05
N CYS A 133 3.61 2.07 2.65
CA CYS A 133 2.47 1.16 2.73
C CYS A 133 1.69 1.42 4.03
N GLY A 134 0.36 1.44 3.97
CA GLY A 134 -0.49 1.43 5.17
C GLY A 134 -0.52 0.04 5.79
N ILE A 135 -0.77 -0.05 7.10
CA ILE A 135 -0.79 -1.34 7.81
C ILE A 135 -1.93 -1.40 8.83
N GLY A 136 -2.57 -2.56 8.92
CA GLY A 136 -3.63 -2.87 9.89
C GLY A 136 -3.18 -3.90 10.91
N TYR A 137 -3.75 -3.84 12.11
CA TYR A 137 -3.44 -4.73 13.23
C TYR A 137 -4.70 -5.20 13.92
N GLU A 138 -4.60 -6.37 14.59
CA GLU A 138 -5.59 -6.90 15.53
C GLU A 138 -5.00 -6.83 16.95
N PHE A 139 -5.61 -6.00 17.82
CA PHE A 139 -5.13 -5.79 19.18
C PHE A 139 -5.84 -6.62 20.26
N SER A 140 -6.91 -7.32 19.92
CA SER A 140 -7.67 -8.15 20.88
C SER A 140 -6.90 -9.37 21.39
N THR A 141 -5.77 -9.70 20.75
CA THR A 141 -4.87 -10.77 21.18
C THR A 141 -4.11 -10.43 22.46
N LEU A 142 -4.06 -9.14 22.80
CA LEU A 142 -3.41 -8.67 24.02
C LEU A 142 -4.34 -8.80 25.21
N ARG A 143 -3.78 -9.20 26.36
CA ARG A 143 -4.54 -9.31 27.60
C ARG A 143 -5.16 -7.98 28.03
N PRO A 144 -6.34 -7.98 28.67
CA PRO A 144 -7.03 -6.77 29.07
C PRO A 144 -6.29 -5.99 30.15
N ARG A 145 -6.56 -4.71 30.25
CA ARG A 145 -6.09 -3.83 31.31
C ARG A 145 -6.35 -4.45 32.68
N GLY A 146 -5.35 -4.40 33.56
CA GLY A 146 -5.43 -4.95 34.91
C GLY A 146 -5.20 -6.47 34.99
N ALA A 147 -4.90 -7.16 33.88
CA ALA A 147 -4.47 -8.54 33.95
C ALA A 147 -3.06 -8.67 34.54
N PHE A 148 -2.83 -9.69 35.34
CA PHE A 148 -1.55 -9.92 36.01
C PHE A 148 -0.50 -10.43 35.01
N VAL A 149 0.70 -9.87 35.10
CA VAL A 149 1.88 -10.23 34.29
C VAL A 149 2.89 -10.91 35.21
N ALA A 150 2.91 -12.26 35.20
CA ALA A 150 3.71 -13.04 36.10
C ALA A 150 5.22 -12.72 36.04
N GLY A 151 5.76 -12.52 34.83
CA GLY A 151 7.18 -12.16 34.63
C GLY A 151 7.59 -10.79 35.18
N ALA A 152 6.64 -9.87 35.31
CA ALA A 152 6.88 -8.52 35.83
C ALA A 152 6.44 -8.35 37.28
N GLY A 153 5.65 -9.29 37.83
CA GLY A 153 5.04 -9.15 39.16
C GLY A 153 4.07 -7.97 39.28
N ALA A 154 3.46 -7.53 38.17
CA ALA A 154 2.67 -6.30 38.08
C ALA A 154 1.44 -6.51 37.18
N TYR A 155 0.61 -5.50 37.08
CA TYR A 155 -0.59 -5.52 36.23
C TYR A 155 -0.36 -4.73 34.93
N THR A 156 -0.85 -5.25 33.80
CA THR A 156 -0.72 -4.59 32.51
C THR A 156 -1.58 -3.33 32.40
N SER A 157 -1.10 -2.35 31.64
CA SER A 157 -1.86 -1.15 31.26
C SER A 157 -2.91 -1.42 30.16
N GLY A 158 -2.83 -2.59 29.51
CA GLY A 158 -3.79 -3.04 28.51
C GLY A 158 -3.48 -2.58 27.07
N PRO A 159 -4.28 -3.07 26.08
CA PRO A 159 -4.05 -2.83 24.66
C PRO A 159 -3.96 -1.36 24.25
N MET A 160 -4.77 -0.50 24.86
CA MET A 160 -4.83 0.93 24.52
C MET A 160 -3.47 1.62 24.69
N SER A 161 -2.76 1.32 25.78
CA SER A 161 -1.43 1.88 26.05
C SER A 161 -0.39 1.42 25.01
N PHE A 162 -0.50 0.21 24.52
CA PHE A 162 0.38 -0.28 23.44
C PHE A 162 0.02 0.35 22.09
N MET A 163 -1.26 0.59 21.81
CA MET A 163 -1.69 1.33 20.60
C MET A 163 -1.07 2.74 20.55
N ASP A 164 -0.84 3.39 21.69
CA ASP A 164 -0.15 4.68 21.74
C ASP A 164 1.29 4.61 21.21
N ILE A 165 1.99 3.50 21.39
CA ILE A 165 3.34 3.29 20.81
C ILE A 165 3.25 3.27 19.28
N TYR A 166 2.28 2.53 18.73
CA TYR A 166 2.06 2.45 17.28
C TYR A 166 1.68 3.83 16.71
N ASP A 167 0.81 4.57 17.39
CA ASP A 167 0.40 5.91 16.97
C ASP A 167 1.58 6.88 16.93
N LYS A 168 2.39 6.93 17.99
CA LYS A 168 3.57 7.79 18.07
C LYS A 168 4.63 7.41 17.04
N MET A 169 4.89 6.12 16.84
CA MET A 169 5.79 5.63 15.82
C MET A 169 5.30 6.06 14.43
N CYS A 170 4.02 5.86 14.10
CA CYS A 170 3.43 6.26 12.83
C CYS A 170 3.53 7.78 12.59
N PHE A 171 3.27 8.58 13.62
CA PHE A 171 3.41 10.04 13.54
C PHE A 171 4.86 10.46 13.23
N THR A 172 5.84 9.74 13.78
CA THR A 172 7.27 10.06 13.64
C THR A 172 7.84 9.58 12.31
N VAL A 173 7.36 8.44 11.78
CA VAL A 173 7.89 7.84 10.54
C VAL A 173 7.28 8.53 9.32
N SER A 174 8.12 9.19 8.54
CA SER A 174 7.73 9.72 7.22
C SER A 174 7.81 8.63 6.16
N SER A 175 6.75 8.46 5.39
CA SER A 175 6.75 7.54 4.26
C SER A 175 7.52 8.07 3.05
N ALA A 176 8.12 7.19 2.28
CA ALA A 176 8.70 7.53 1.00
C ALA A 176 7.64 8.16 0.07
N GLY A 177 7.98 9.29 -0.57
CA GLY A 177 7.09 9.99 -1.49
C GLY A 177 6.06 10.93 -0.82
N GLY A 178 6.30 11.36 0.44
CA GLY A 178 5.52 12.42 1.10
C GLY A 178 4.09 12.01 1.50
N ARG A 179 3.75 10.73 1.51
CA ARG A 179 2.49 10.25 2.07
C ARG A 179 2.62 10.10 3.58
N ARG A 180 1.65 10.61 4.34
CA ARG A 180 1.56 10.35 5.78
C ARG A 180 1.32 8.87 6.03
N GLY A 181 1.90 8.32 7.10
CA GLY A 181 1.61 6.97 7.57
C GLY A 181 0.10 6.80 7.81
N ALA A 182 -0.42 5.63 7.51
CA ALA A 182 -1.81 5.28 7.77
C ALA A 182 -1.84 3.91 8.45
N GLN A 183 -2.53 3.85 9.58
CA GLN A 183 -2.73 2.62 10.35
C GLN A 183 -4.20 2.38 10.61
N MET A 184 -4.57 1.13 10.79
CA MET A 184 -5.89 0.71 11.25
C MET A 184 -5.73 -0.31 12.37
N GLY A 185 -6.47 -0.12 13.47
CA GLY A 185 -6.61 -1.12 14.51
C GLY A 185 -7.98 -1.78 14.43
N THR A 186 -8.03 -3.10 14.58
CA THR A 186 -9.26 -3.84 14.81
C THR A 186 -9.27 -4.37 16.25
N PHE A 187 -10.48 -4.63 16.76
CA PHE A 187 -10.66 -5.04 18.14
C PHE A 187 -11.92 -5.91 18.27
N ASP A 188 -11.81 -7.06 18.87
CA ASP A 188 -12.94 -7.97 19.07
C ASP A 188 -13.95 -7.36 20.04
N VAL A 189 -15.25 -7.43 19.69
CA VAL A 189 -16.33 -6.87 20.50
C VAL A 189 -16.51 -7.60 21.82
N SER A 190 -16.00 -8.82 21.97
CA SER A 190 -16.03 -9.60 23.21
C SER A 190 -14.90 -9.24 24.19
N HIS A 191 -13.89 -8.47 23.72
CA HIS A 191 -12.75 -8.13 24.59
C HIS A 191 -13.18 -7.20 25.72
N PRO A 192 -12.71 -7.40 26.97
CA PRO A 192 -13.11 -6.55 28.12
C PRO A 192 -12.91 -5.05 27.91
N ASP A 193 -11.83 -4.66 27.20
CA ASP A 193 -11.48 -3.26 26.98
C ASP A 193 -12.13 -2.65 25.72
N VAL A 194 -13.09 -3.32 25.07
CA VAL A 194 -13.72 -2.83 23.82
C VAL A 194 -14.36 -1.44 23.97
N LYS A 195 -14.91 -1.14 25.15
CA LYS A 195 -15.51 0.20 25.41
C LYS A 195 -14.45 1.31 25.40
N ASP A 196 -13.27 1.04 25.91
CA ASP A 196 -12.14 1.97 25.90
C ASP A 196 -11.63 2.14 24.47
N PHE A 197 -11.56 1.06 23.67
CA PHE A 197 -11.23 1.13 22.25
C PHE A 197 -12.21 2.01 21.45
N ILE A 198 -13.53 1.85 21.67
CA ILE A 198 -14.54 2.67 20.99
C ILE A 198 -14.37 4.17 21.31
N ARG A 199 -13.87 4.50 22.49
CA ARG A 199 -13.69 5.89 22.98
C ARG A 199 -12.30 6.46 22.71
N ALA A 200 -11.36 5.64 22.25
CA ALA A 200 -9.95 6.02 22.11
C ALA A 200 -9.69 7.11 21.05
N LYS A 201 -10.68 7.37 20.16
CA LYS A 201 -10.53 8.34 19.07
C LYS A 201 -11.50 9.52 19.18
#